data_415278823acc3abeda70160f4d5bf103
#
_entry.id   415278823acc3abeda70160f4d5bf103
#
_cell.length_a   1.000
_cell.length_b   1.000
_cell.length_c   1.000
_cell.angle_alpha   90.00
_cell.angle_beta   90.00
_cell.angle_gamma   90.00
#
_symmetry.space_group_name_H-M   'P 1'
#
loop_
_entity.id
_entity.type
_entity.pdbx_description
1 polymer ?
#
loop_
_entity_poly.entity_id
_entity_poly.type
_entity_poly.pdbx_seq_one_letter_code
_entity_poly.pdbx_strand_id
1 'polypeptide(L)'
;MKKSIAILMAAAMSMGLLSGCVTVENQETAQAQTSAQETETKTPDETGGSSQEDKNAGAESGMDREAKTSSAPENAEGSYTIGIGQFAEHGSLDNCREGFLAGLAEEGIQEGKNLTVLFENAQADGGTASQIATSFAAKNVDLICGIATPMAQSAYSVAMKSDIPVIFTAVTDPVAAQLANPDGSAIGEITGTSDKLPVEKQLEMIRAILPEAKTVGILYTTSEVNSESAIAEYKAAAPDYGFTIVESGISASADIPLAADSLLEKVDCITNLTDNTVVASLPVILDKAAKKNIPVFGSEIEQVRIGCLAAMGLDYVDLGRQTGRMAAKILKGEAKASEMNFEVIEEAAFYGNSKAAETLGLSFPEELTASAKEMFTK
;
A
#
# COMPACT_ATOMS: atom_id res chain seq x y z
N MET A 1 -0.42 -62.78 -14.64
CA MET A 1 0.99 -63.26 -14.56
C MET A 1 1.77 -62.13 -13.99
N LYS A 2 1.92 -62.07 -12.70
CA LYS A 2 3.02 -62.38 -11.79
C LYS A 2 4.39 -61.93 -12.34
N LYS A 3 4.98 -60.89 -11.75
CA LYS A 3 6.19 -61.02 -10.91
C LYS A 3 6.56 -59.70 -10.26
N SER A 4 6.50 -59.72 -8.93
CA SER A 4 7.13 -58.80 -7.98
C SER A 4 8.64 -59.12 -7.92
N ILE A 5 9.48 -58.11 -7.68
CA ILE A 5 10.79 -58.28 -6.99
C ILE A 5 11.00 -57.05 -6.14
N ALA A 6 11.09 -57.27 -4.84
CA ALA A 6 11.57 -56.39 -3.79
C ALA A 6 13.00 -56.86 -3.39
N ILE A 7 13.95 -55.93 -3.13
CA ILE A 7 15.19 -56.11 -2.36
C ILE A 7 15.54 -54.72 -1.85
N LEU A 8 15.52 -54.34 -0.68
CA LEU A 8 15.98 -54.59 0.69
C LEU A 8 17.48 -54.40 0.93
N MET A 9 17.81 -53.54 1.92
CA MET A 9 18.99 -53.39 2.78
C MET A 9 20.21 -52.68 2.19
N ALA A 10 21.05 -51.93 2.94
CA ALA A 10 21.26 -51.84 4.39
C ALA A 10 21.98 -50.54 4.76
N ALA A 11 21.90 -50.21 6.03
CA ALA A 11 22.56 -49.13 6.77
C ALA A 11 24.07 -49.29 6.89
N ALA A 12 24.79 -48.18 7.08
CA ALA A 12 26.01 -48.15 7.89
C ALA A 12 26.19 -46.77 8.52
N MET A 13 26.15 -46.75 9.82
CA MET A 13 26.64 -45.68 10.72
C MET A 13 28.18 -45.61 10.66
N SER A 14 28.74 -44.41 10.74
CA SER A 14 30.02 -44.21 11.39
C SER A 14 30.05 -42.85 12.07
N MET A 15 30.11 -42.91 13.41
CA MET A 15 30.49 -41.83 14.32
C MET A 15 31.96 -41.44 14.10
N GLY A 16 32.25 -40.18 14.15
CA GLY A 16 33.58 -39.63 14.26
C GLY A 16 33.57 -38.37 15.11
N LEU A 17 33.77 -38.55 16.42
CA LEU A 17 34.11 -37.51 17.39
C LEU A 17 35.58 -37.13 17.19
N LEU A 18 35.86 -35.83 17.04
CA LEU A 18 37.16 -35.26 17.39
C LEU A 18 36.98 -33.87 18.00
N SER A 19 37.25 -33.81 19.29
CA SER A 19 37.51 -32.63 20.09
C SER A 19 38.75 -31.89 19.59
N GLY A 20 38.65 -30.56 19.55
CA GLY A 20 39.80 -29.69 19.39
C GLY A 20 39.52 -28.37 20.14
N CYS A 21 39.94 -28.33 21.41
CA CYS A 21 40.13 -27.08 22.15
C CYS A 21 41.29 -26.30 21.55
N VAL A 22 41.11 -25.01 21.29
CA VAL A 22 42.21 -24.04 21.26
C VAL A 22 41.74 -22.76 21.98
N THR A 23 42.57 -22.42 22.92
CA THR A 23 42.70 -21.40 23.91
C THR A 23 42.41 -19.97 23.48
N VAL A 24 41.82 -19.29 24.46
CA VAL A 24 41.68 -17.81 24.60
C VAL A 24 43.07 -17.17 24.70
N GLU A 25 43.30 -16.10 23.99
CA GLU A 25 44.35 -15.14 24.30
C GLU A 25 43.78 -13.73 24.31
N ASN A 26 43.79 -13.17 25.53
CA ASN A 26 43.53 -11.79 25.86
C ASN A 26 44.67 -10.91 25.34
N GLN A 27 44.35 -9.77 24.77
CA GLN A 27 45.21 -8.60 24.90
C GLN A 27 44.36 -7.35 25.22
N GLU A 28 44.71 -6.85 26.40
CA GLU A 28 44.30 -5.61 27.02
C GLU A 28 44.97 -4.39 26.38
N THR A 29 44.30 -3.26 26.64
CA THR A 29 44.79 -1.90 26.88
C THR A 29 45.02 -0.97 25.71
N ALA A 30 44.18 0.08 25.68
CA ALA A 30 44.66 1.48 25.91
C ALA A 30 43.48 2.41 26.24
N GLN A 31 43.49 2.89 27.47
CA GLN A 31 42.71 4.02 27.98
C GLN A 31 43.21 5.33 27.40
N ALA A 32 42.28 6.27 27.13
CA ALA A 32 42.57 7.69 27.23
C ALA A 32 41.37 8.39 27.89
N GLN A 33 41.59 8.77 29.11
CA GLN A 33 40.80 9.72 29.91
C GLN A 33 40.99 11.12 29.41
N THR A 34 39.96 11.96 29.55
CA THR A 34 39.97 13.37 30.00
C THR A 34 38.61 13.94 29.70
N SER A 35 37.93 14.71 30.47
CA SER A 35 37.93 15.19 31.88
C SER A 35 36.58 15.88 32.08
N ALA A 36 35.98 15.64 33.21
CA ALA A 36 34.82 16.39 33.71
C ALA A 36 35.20 17.84 34.05
N GLN A 37 34.26 18.75 33.87
CA GLN A 37 34.29 20.02 34.56
C GLN A 37 32.88 20.40 35.02
N GLU A 38 32.65 20.16 36.31
CA GLU A 38 31.59 20.73 37.11
C GLU A 38 31.89 22.25 37.27
N THR A 39 30.82 23.04 37.23
CA THR A 39 30.83 24.36 37.88
C THR A 39 29.49 24.53 38.60
N GLU A 40 29.56 24.33 39.91
CA GLU A 40 28.62 24.90 40.87
C GLU A 40 28.83 26.42 40.95
N THR A 41 27.73 27.17 41.14
CA THR A 41 27.66 28.27 42.10
C THR A 41 26.25 28.82 42.25
N LYS A 42 25.67 28.55 43.43
CA LYS A 42 25.26 29.49 44.49
C LYS A 42 24.03 30.36 44.27
N THR A 43 22.99 29.99 45.05
CA THR A 43 21.99 30.91 45.67
C THR A 43 22.66 31.92 46.63
N PRO A 44 22.04 33.08 46.89
CA PRO A 44 21.47 33.39 48.17
C PRO A 44 20.08 34.06 48.08
N ASP A 45 19.09 33.70 48.85
CA ASP A 45 18.70 33.92 50.24
C ASP A 45 18.16 35.32 50.57
N GLU A 46 16.96 35.26 51.19
CA GLU A 46 16.31 36.16 52.18
C GLU A 46 15.78 37.55 51.76
N THR A 47 14.59 37.86 52.02
CA THR A 47 13.79 38.30 53.19
C THR A 47 12.49 38.90 52.69
N GLY A 48 11.32 38.79 53.24
CA GLY A 48 10.79 38.77 54.54
C GLY A 48 9.53 39.59 54.62
N GLY A 49 8.54 39.17 55.35
CA GLY A 49 7.57 40.04 56.02
C GLY A 49 6.14 40.03 55.47
N SER A 50 5.30 39.39 56.18
CA SER A 50 4.39 39.79 57.23
C SER A 50 2.93 40.00 56.83
N SER A 51 2.13 39.04 57.27
CA SER A 51 0.82 39.12 57.96
C SER A 51 -0.17 40.25 57.65
N GLN A 52 -1.43 39.85 57.38
CA GLN A 52 -2.53 40.06 58.35
C GLN A 52 -3.78 39.29 57.91
N GLU A 53 -4.34 38.64 58.95
CA GLU A 53 -5.70 38.08 58.98
C GLU A 53 -6.75 39.19 58.86
N ASP A 54 -7.92 38.87 58.22
CA ASP A 54 -9.17 39.25 58.85
C ASP A 54 -10.31 38.27 58.44
N LYS A 55 -10.99 37.83 59.45
CA LYS A 55 -12.20 37.01 59.43
C LYS A 55 -13.40 37.87 58.99
N ASN A 56 -14.30 37.34 58.21
CA ASN A 56 -15.71 37.42 58.60
C ASN A 56 -16.57 36.34 57.95
N ALA A 57 -17.57 35.94 58.67
CA ALA A 57 -18.49 34.85 58.46
C ALA A 57 -19.68 35.16 57.54
N GLY A 58 -20.21 34.09 56.91
CA GLY A 58 -21.64 33.84 56.84
C GLY A 58 -22.31 34.20 55.51
N ALA A 59 -22.75 33.19 54.77
CA ALA A 59 -24.12 32.91 54.42
C ALA A 59 -24.24 31.81 53.39
N GLU A 60 -25.02 30.78 53.72
CA GLU A 60 -25.47 29.72 52.81
C GLU A 60 -26.27 30.30 51.65
N SER A 61 -25.97 29.81 50.46
CA SER A 61 -26.96 29.81 49.36
C SER A 61 -26.58 28.66 48.43
N GLY A 62 -27.43 27.66 48.41
CA GLY A 62 -27.30 26.55 47.44
C GLY A 62 -27.40 27.06 46.01
N MET A 63 -26.51 26.55 45.19
CA MET A 63 -26.64 26.62 43.75
C MET A 63 -26.22 25.29 43.14
N ASP A 64 -27.16 24.76 42.41
CA ASP A 64 -27.08 23.56 41.63
C ASP A 64 -25.77 23.52 40.81
N ARG A 65 -25.00 22.42 40.96
CA ARG A 65 -23.99 22.03 39.98
C ARG A 65 -24.73 21.44 38.79
N GLU A 66 -25.06 22.26 37.82
CA GLU A 66 -25.30 21.80 36.48
C GLU A 66 -23.97 21.10 36.00
N ALA A 67 -24.07 19.82 35.82
CA ALA A 67 -23.09 19.04 35.10
C ALA A 67 -23.11 19.55 33.64
N LYS A 68 -22.11 20.33 33.23
CA LYS A 68 -21.80 20.56 31.84
C LYS A 68 -21.38 19.22 31.27
N THR A 69 -22.34 18.49 30.74
CA THR A 69 -22.09 17.51 29.69
C THR A 69 -21.46 18.26 28.55
N SER A 70 -20.20 17.96 28.29
CA SER A 70 -19.49 18.32 27.06
C SER A 70 -20.23 17.59 25.95
N SER A 71 -21.22 18.24 25.33
CA SER A 71 -21.76 17.80 24.07
C SER A 71 -20.63 17.94 23.03
N ALA A 72 -20.22 16.83 22.45
CA ALA A 72 -19.54 16.84 21.16
C ALA A 72 -20.34 17.74 20.20
N PRO A 73 -19.72 18.44 19.25
CA PRO A 73 -20.45 19.23 18.29
C PRO A 73 -21.42 18.29 17.55
N GLU A 74 -22.73 18.50 17.74
CA GLU A 74 -23.74 17.93 16.86
C GLU A 74 -23.41 18.42 15.45
N ASN A 75 -22.93 17.50 14.59
CA ASN A 75 -22.80 17.77 13.17
C ASN A 75 -24.19 18.26 12.69
N ALA A 76 -24.22 19.41 12.06
CA ALA A 76 -25.44 19.88 11.38
C ALA A 76 -25.89 18.76 10.42
N GLU A 77 -27.18 18.40 10.42
CA GLU A 77 -27.70 17.34 9.56
C GLU A 77 -27.14 17.47 8.14
N GLY A 78 -26.32 16.48 7.71
CA GLY A 78 -25.74 16.44 6.38
C GLY A 78 -24.35 17.07 6.20
N SER A 79 -23.55 17.28 7.27
CA SER A 79 -22.14 17.70 7.14
C SER A 79 -21.21 16.57 7.60
N TYR A 80 -20.22 16.23 6.77
CA TYR A 80 -19.29 15.13 7.00
C TYR A 80 -17.84 15.62 7.04
N THR A 81 -17.01 14.96 7.84
CA THR A 81 -15.55 15.11 7.86
C THR A 81 -14.91 13.76 7.59
N ILE A 82 -14.12 13.63 6.53
CA ILE A 82 -13.43 12.39 6.20
C ILE A 82 -11.93 12.57 6.22
N GLY A 83 -11.21 11.49 6.61
CA GLY A 83 -9.77 11.38 6.45
C GLY A 83 -9.45 10.60 5.19
N ILE A 84 -8.66 11.14 4.28
CA ILE A 84 -8.12 10.42 3.12
C ILE A 84 -6.62 10.26 3.33
N GLY A 85 -6.19 9.03 3.60
CA GLY A 85 -4.79 8.65 3.64
C GLY A 85 -4.39 7.98 2.33
N GLN A 86 -3.35 8.49 1.68
CA GLN A 86 -2.77 7.92 0.47
C GLN A 86 -1.37 7.40 0.79
N PHE A 87 -1.03 6.17 0.37
CA PHE A 87 0.26 5.57 0.77
C PHE A 87 1.45 6.20 0.08
N ALA A 88 1.38 6.41 -1.23
CA ALA A 88 2.48 6.94 -2.03
C ALA A 88 1.99 8.02 -3.01
N GLU A 89 2.91 8.79 -3.55
CA GLU A 89 2.63 9.82 -4.56
C GLU A 89 2.95 9.27 -5.95
N HIS A 90 1.92 8.92 -6.70
CA HIS A 90 1.98 8.57 -8.12
C HIS A 90 0.60 8.65 -8.77
N GLY A 91 0.56 8.81 -10.10
CA GLY A 91 -0.63 9.13 -10.87
C GLY A 91 -1.82 8.19 -10.64
N SER A 92 -1.58 6.87 -10.47
CA SER A 92 -2.66 5.90 -10.25
C SER A 92 -3.43 6.17 -8.96
N LEU A 93 -2.71 6.40 -7.84
CA LEU A 93 -3.36 6.70 -6.55
C LEU A 93 -4.00 8.09 -6.54
N ASP A 94 -3.42 9.07 -7.25
CA ASP A 94 -4.01 10.39 -7.42
C ASP A 94 -5.33 10.29 -8.18
N ASN A 95 -5.37 9.53 -9.28
CA ASN A 95 -6.58 9.25 -10.05
C ASN A 95 -7.64 8.53 -9.19
N CYS A 96 -7.22 7.59 -8.35
CA CYS A 96 -8.11 6.90 -7.42
C CYS A 96 -8.75 7.86 -6.42
N ARG A 97 -7.97 8.79 -5.85
CA ARG A 97 -8.47 9.84 -4.96
C ARG A 97 -9.44 10.78 -5.67
N GLU A 98 -9.10 11.22 -6.88
CA GLU A 98 -9.98 12.08 -7.68
C GLU A 98 -11.31 11.37 -7.99
N GLY A 99 -11.24 10.10 -8.40
CA GLY A 99 -12.40 9.27 -8.63
C GLY A 99 -13.26 9.12 -7.36
N PHE A 100 -12.64 8.88 -6.21
CA PHE A 100 -13.31 8.75 -4.93
C PHE A 100 -14.13 10.01 -4.57
N LEU A 101 -13.53 11.19 -4.70
CA LEU A 101 -14.20 12.45 -4.46
C LEU A 101 -15.31 12.70 -5.50
N ALA A 102 -15.11 12.31 -6.75
CA ALA A 102 -16.13 12.39 -7.79
C ALA A 102 -17.32 11.47 -7.47
N GLY A 103 -17.08 10.23 -7.01
CA GLY A 103 -18.12 9.30 -6.61
C GLY A 103 -18.94 9.79 -5.41
N LEU A 104 -18.31 10.43 -4.42
CA LEU A 104 -19.01 11.11 -3.33
C LEU A 104 -19.86 12.27 -3.84
N ALA A 105 -19.33 13.07 -4.78
CA ALA A 105 -20.03 14.23 -5.34
C ALA A 105 -21.26 13.81 -6.16
N GLU A 106 -21.20 12.70 -6.92
CA GLU A 106 -22.34 12.10 -7.62
C GLU A 106 -23.47 11.74 -6.68
N GLU A 107 -23.14 11.35 -5.46
CA GLU A 107 -24.07 11.00 -4.38
C GLU A 107 -24.51 12.21 -3.52
N GLY A 108 -24.14 13.42 -3.92
CA GLY A 108 -24.51 14.66 -3.25
C GLY A 108 -23.64 15.05 -2.05
N ILE A 109 -22.52 14.36 -1.82
CA ILE A 109 -21.55 14.68 -0.78
C ILE A 109 -20.36 15.38 -1.44
N GLN A 110 -20.23 16.69 -1.25
CA GLN A 110 -19.32 17.52 -2.02
C GLN A 110 -18.43 18.39 -1.13
N GLU A 111 -17.13 18.37 -1.39
CA GLU A 111 -16.15 19.22 -0.71
C GLU A 111 -16.50 20.70 -0.83
N GLY A 112 -16.36 21.42 0.28
CA GLY A 112 -16.71 22.84 0.37
C GLY A 112 -18.22 23.15 0.49
N LYS A 113 -19.10 22.13 0.43
CA LYS A 113 -20.52 22.27 0.72
C LYS A 113 -20.91 21.56 2.02
N ASN A 114 -20.87 20.25 2.01
CA ASN A 114 -21.25 19.40 3.14
C ASN A 114 -20.18 18.34 3.44
N LEU A 115 -18.97 18.47 2.88
CA LEU A 115 -17.84 17.61 3.10
C LEU A 115 -16.59 18.42 3.42
N THR A 116 -15.93 18.05 4.52
CA THR A 116 -14.57 18.47 4.86
C THR A 116 -13.62 17.30 4.62
N VAL A 117 -12.57 17.50 3.83
CA VAL A 117 -11.56 16.48 3.53
C VAL A 117 -10.28 16.79 4.28
N LEU A 118 -9.78 15.83 5.05
CA LEU A 118 -8.46 15.84 5.64
C LEU A 118 -7.59 14.89 4.82
N PHE A 119 -6.74 15.43 3.94
CA PHE A 119 -5.86 14.64 3.08
C PHE A 119 -4.43 14.63 3.58
N GLU A 120 -3.83 13.43 3.64
CA GLU A 120 -2.42 13.24 4.01
C GLU A 120 -1.80 12.12 3.14
N ASN A 121 -0.52 12.26 2.80
CA ASN A 121 0.25 11.27 2.03
C ASN A 121 1.36 10.68 2.88
N ALA A 122 1.47 9.35 2.90
CA ALA A 122 2.44 8.64 3.73
C ALA A 122 3.84 8.54 3.10
N GLN A 123 4.04 8.98 1.87
CA GLN A 123 5.32 8.99 1.15
C GLN A 123 5.99 7.60 1.11
N ALA A 124 5.19 6.55 0.93
CA ALA A 124 5.59 5.14 0.94
C ALA A 124 6.23 4.68 2.27
N ASP A 125 5.92 5.34 3.39
CA ASP A 125 6.43 4.99 4.71
C ASP A 125 5.30 4.48 5.63
N GLY A 126 5.41 3.23 6.08
CA GLY A 126 4.40 2.58 6.91
C GLY A 126 4.26 3.20 8.31
N GLY A 127 5.33 3.79 8.85
CA GLY A 127 5.29 4.53 10.12
C GLY A 127 4.46 5.80 9.99
N THR A 128 4.68 6.55 8.91
CA THR A 128 3.91 7.74 8.56
C THR A 128 2.44 7.39 8.29
N ALA A 129 2.15 6.30 7.57
CA ALA A 129 0.78 5.83 7.35
C ALA A 129 0.03 5.57 8.67
N SER A 130 0.71 4.94 9.64
CA SER A 130 0.14 4.70 10.98
C SER A 130 -0.09 5.99 11.78
N GLN A 131 0.78 6.99 11.64
CA GLN A 131 0.61 8.31 12.27
C GLN A 131 -0.56 9.08 11.65
N ILE A 132 -0.72 9.03 10.32
CA ILE A 132 -1.84 9.63 9.60
C ILE A 132 -3.17 9.02 10.08
N ALA A 133 -3.28 7.69 10.11
CA ALA A 133 -4.46 7.01 10.60
C ALA A 133 -4.81 7.40 12.04
N THR A 134 -3.79 7.45 12.92
CA THR A 134 -3.95 7.89 14.32
C THR A 134 -4.43 9.34 14.41
N SER A 135 -3.92 10.23 13.55
CA SER A 135 -4.34 11.63 13.48
C SER A 135 -5.82 11.77 13.08
N PHE A 136 -6.26 10.98 12.09
CA PHE A 136 -7.68 10.98 11.67
C PHE A 136 -8.59 10.47 12.79
N ALA A 137 -8.22 9.38 13.46
CA ALA A 137 -8.99 8.87 14.60
C ALA A 137 -9.08 9.89 15.75
N ALA A 138 -7.97 10.57 16.07
CA ALA A 138 -7.96 11.61 17.11
C ALA A 138 -8.82 12.83 16.77
N LYS A 139 -9.05 13.09 15.47
CA LYS A 139 -9.94 14.15 14.97
C LYS A 139 -11.39 13.70 14.88
N ASN A 140 -11.71 12.45 15.23
CA ASN A 140 -13.04 11.85 15.16
C ASN A 140 -13.70 12.08 13.79
N VAL A 141 -13.00 11.71 12.71
CA VAL A 141 -13.58 11.78 11.37
C VAL A 141 -14.74 10.79 11.22
N ASP A 142 -15.70 11.08 10.35
CA ASP A 142 -16.88 10.24 10.12
C ASP A 142 -16.56 8.98 9.31
N LEU A 143 -15.43 9.00 8.56
CA LEU A 143 -14.95 7.88 7.76
C LEU A 143 -13.47 8.09 7.43
N ILE A 144 -12.69 6.98 7.39
CA ILE A 144 -11.32 6.98 6.88
C ILE A 144 -11.28 6.26 5.53
N CYS A 145 -10.80 6.93 4.49
CA CYS A 145 -10.47 6.33 3.21
C CYS A 145 -8.96 5.99 3.19
N GLY A 146 -8.64 4.70 3.06
CA GLY A 146 -7.27 4.21 2.90
C GLY A 146 -6.98 3.88 1.43
N ILE A 147 -6.12 4.66 0.77
CA ILE A 147 -5.72 4.45 -0.62
C ILE A 147 -4.42 3.67 -0.65
N ALA A 148 -4.44 2.51 -1.26
CA ALA A 148 -3.45 1.44 -1.31
C ALA A 148 -3.39 0.56 -0.05
N THR A 149 -2.93 -0.68 -0.23
CA THR A 149 -2.94 -1.74 0.80
C THR A 149 -2.29 -1.34 2.12
N PRO A 150 -1.06 -0.76 2.15
CA PRO A 150 -0.42 -0.43 3.43
C PRO A 150 -1.14 0.70 4.18
N MET A 151 -1.77 1.65 3.47
CA MET A 151 -2.56 2.70 4.10
C MET A 151 -3.88 2.15 4.66
N ALA A 152 -4.55 1.27 3.92
CA ALA A 152 -5.79 0.62 4.36
C ALA A 152 -5.55 -0.23 5.62
N GLN A 153 -4.46 -0.99 5.68
CA GLN A 153 -4.06 -1.75 6.87
C GLN A 153 -3.80 -0.84 8.07
N SER A 154 -3.10 0.27 7.88
CA SER A 154 -2.84 1.27 8.92
C SER A 154 -4.14 1.91 9.42
N ALA A 155 -5.04 2.29 8.50
CA ALA A 155 -6.34 2.87 8.83
C ALA A 155 -7.20 1.90 9.64
N TYR A 156 -7.32 0.65 9.21
CA TYR A 156 -8.12 -0.35 9.91
C TYR A 156 -7.55 -0.69 11.29
N SER A 157 -6.23 -0.84 11.40
CA SER A 157 -5.56 -1.12 12.68
C SER A 157 -5.87 -0.08 13.76
N VAL A 158 -6.05 1.18 13.37
CA VAL A 158 -6.41 2.28 14.27
C VAL A 158 -7.91 2.34 14.49
N ALA A 159 -8.70 2.19 13.43
CA ALA A 159 -10.16 2.30 13.43
C ALA A 159 -10.83 1.21 14.30
N MET A 160 -10.26 0.01 14.38
CA MET A 160 -10.74 -1.08 15.28
C MET A 160 -10.93 -0.65 16.75
N LYS A 161 -10.30 0.46 17.17
CA LYS A 161 -10.35 0.99 18.54
C LYS A 161 -11.27 2.19 18.70
N SER A 162 -11.84 2.69 17.63
CA SER A 162 -12.57 3.97 17.61
C SER A 162 -13.94 3.90 16.95
N ASP A 163 -14.38 2.73 16.48
CA ASP A 163 -15.63 2.49 15.75
C ASP A 163 -15.82 3.39 14.50
N ILE A 164 -14.74 3.98 13.99
CA ILE A 164 -14.76 4.78 12.76
C ILE A 164 -14.77 3.82 11.57
N PRO A 165 -15.74 3.92 10.64
CA PRO A 165 -15.75 3.09 9.45
C PRO A 165 -14.56 3.40 8.56
N VAL A 166 -13.98 2.35 7.97
CA VAL A 166 -12.92 2.43 6.98
C VAL A 166 -13.43 2.00 5.62
N ILE A 167 -13.08 2.76 4.61
CA ILE A 167 -13.22 2.33 3.23
C ILE A 167 -11.86 2.31 2.57
N PHE A 168 -11.54 1.21 1.88
CA PHE A 168 -10.29 1.11 1.14
C PHE A 168 -10.53 1.17 -0.37
N THR A 169 -9.51 1.59 -1.10
CA THR A 169 -9.46 1.54 -2.56
C THR A 169 -8.03 1.23 -3.01
N ALA A 170 -7.86 0.66 -4.20
CA ALA A 170 -6.57 0.20 -4.70
C ALA A 170 -5.90 -0.80 -3.73
N VAL A 171 -6.66 -1.81 -3.28
CA VAL A 171 -6.17 -2.93 -2.49
C VAL A 171 -6.27 -4.19 -3.33
N THR A 172 -5.12 -4.72 -3.77
CA THR A 172 -5.06 -5.80 -4.75
C THR A 172 -5.68 -7.10 -4.23
N ASP A 173 -5.36 -7.48 -3.00
CA ASP A 173 -5.89 -8.66 -2.33
C ASP A 173 -6.32 -8.34 -0.89
N PRO A 174 -7.59 -7.98 -0.68
CA PRO A 174 -8.09 -7.65 0.65
C PRO A 174 -8.01 -8.81 1.64
N VAL A 175 -8.08 -10.07 1.16
CA VAL A 175 -7.98 -11.26 2.01
C VAL A 175 -6.55 -11.47 2.49
N ALA A 176 -5.57 -11.45 1.59
CA ALA A 176 -4.15 -11.54 1.94
C ALA A 176 -3.70 -10.36 2.82
N ALA A 177 -4.28 -9.17 2.61
CA ALA A 177 -4.05 -7.98 3.41
C ALA A 177 -4.73 -8.03 4.80
N GLN A 178 -5.51 -9.06 5.11
CA GLN A 178 -6.29 -9.18 6.34
C GLN A 178 -7.32 -8.03 6.53
N LEU A 179 -7.92 -7.60 5.44
CA LEU A 179 -8.95 -6.56 5.38
C LEU A 179 -10.33 -7.14 5.02
N ALA A 180 -10.40 -8.44 4.71
CA ALA A 180 -11.62 -9.19 4.46
C ALA A 180 -11.45 -10.65 4.90
N ASN A 181 -12.58 -11.34 5.12
CA ASN A 181 -12.60 -12.77 5.35
C ASN A 181 -12.29 -13.54 4.04
N PRO A 182 -11.87 -14.83 4.12
CA PRO A 182 -11.60 -15.64 2.93
C PRO A 182 -12.78 -15.81 1.97
N ASP A 183 -14.01 -15.61 2.43
CA ASP A 183 -15.23 -15.64 1.61
C ASP A 183 -15.60 -14.26 1.03
N GLY A 184 -14.76 -13.26 1.23
CA GLY A 184 -14.95 -11.87 0.78
C GLY A 184 -15.84 -11.02 1.68
N SER A 185 -16.36 -11.56 2.77
CA SER A 185 -17.16 -10.79 3.72
C SER A 185 -16.32 -9.85 4.59
N ALA A 186 -16.94 -8.81 5.13
CA ALA A 186 -16.30 -7.85 6.00
C ALA A 186 -15.81 -8.49 7.32
N ILE A 187 -14.67 -8.01 7.84
CA ILE A 187 -14.08 -8.46 9.13
C ILE A 187 -14.37 -7.52 10.30
N GLY A 188 -15.12 -6.45 10.07
CA GLY A 188 -15.46 -5.38 11.01
C GLY A 188 -15.95 -4.17 10.26
N GLU A 189 -15.81 -2.97 10.82
CA GLU A 189 -16.23 -1.71 10.14
C GLU A 189 -15.25 -1.32 9.01
N ILE A 190 -15.03 -2.24 8.06
CA ILE A 190 -14.19 -2.04 6.89
C ILE A 190 -14.75 -2.72 5.65
N THR A 191 -14.73 -2.01 4.53
CA THR A 191 -15.05 -2.49 3.17
C THR A 191 -14.30 -1.64 2.14
N GLY A 192 -14.48 -1.89 0.85
CA GLY A 192 -13.86 -1.08 -0.20
C GLY A 192 -13.84 -1.74 -1.56
N THR A 193 -12.87 -1.35 -2.39
CA THR A 193 -12.70 -1.87 -3.74
C THR A 193 -11.30 -2.45 -3.96
N SER A 194 -11.28 -3.58 -4.66
CA SER A 194 -10.05 -4.28 -5.05
C SER A 194 -9.68 -3.95 -6.50
N ASP A 195 -8.39 -3.70 -6.71
CA ASP A 195 -7.74 -3.58 -8.01
C ASP A 195 -7.02 -4.88 -8.41
N LYS A 196 -7.64 -6.01 -8.14
CA LYS A 196 -7.09 -7.33 -8.47
C LYS A 196 -6.60 -7.38 -9.92
N LEU A 197 -5.33 -7.75 -10.10
CA LEU A 197 -4.71 -7.77 -11.42
C LEU A 197 -5.25 -8.92 -12.29
N PRO A 198 -5.53 -8.68 -13.57
CA PRO A 198 -5.96 -9.72 -14.51
C PRO A 198 -4.75 -10.51 -15.05
N VAL A 199 -4.07 -11.27 -14.17
CA VAL A 199 -2.78 -11.91 -14.42
C VAL A 199 -2.76 -12.76 -15.69
N GLU A 200 -3.78 -13.59 -15.90
CA GLU A 200 -3.85 -14.44 -17.10
C GLU A 200 -3.94 -13.61 -18.39
N LYS A 201 -4.79 -12.58 -18.43
CA LYS A 201 -4.90 -11.66 -19.57
C LYS A 201 -3.60 -10.90 -19.81
N GLN A 202 -2.91 -10.52 -18.75
CA GLN A 202 -1.60 -9.85 -18.83
C GLN A 202 -0.55 -10.78 -19.45
N LEU A 203 -0.48 -12.03 -19.01
CA LEU A 203 0.46 -13.03 -19.56
C LEU A 203 0.12 -13.38 -21.03
N GLU A 204 -1.16 -13.51 -21.36
CA GLU A 204 -1.64 -13.71 -22.74
C GLU A 204 -1.21 -12.55 -23.66
N MET A 205 -1.40 -11.31 -23.21
CA MET A 205 -0.97 -10.11 -23.93
C MET A 205 0.55 -10.08 -24.12
N ILE A 206 1.33 -10.37 -23.07
CA ILE A 206 2.80 -10.44 -23.15
C ILE A 206 3.22 -11.49 -24.18
N ARG A 207 2.62 -12.68 -24.17
CA ARG A 207 2.90 -13.74 -25.12
C ARG A 207 2.56 -13.35 -26.56
N ALA A 208 1.43 -12.65 -26.77
CA ALA A 208 1.03 -12.18 -28.09
C ALA A 208 1.99 -11.13 -28.67
N ILE A 209 2.55 -10.26 -27.84
CA ILE A 209 3.49 -9.21 -28.24
C ILE A 209 4.93 -9.76 -28.37
N LEU A 210 5.32 -10.68 -27.48
CA LEU A 210 6.67 -11.26 -27.38
C LEU A 210 6.62 -12.79 -27.52
N PRO A 211 6.42 -13.35 -28.72
CA PRO A 211 6.20 -14.78 -28.92
C PRO A 211 7.40 -15.65 -28.52
N GLU A 212 8.62 -15.11 -28.55
CA GLU A 212 9.86 -15.84 -28.23
C GLU A 212 10.34 -15.66 -26.78
N ALA A 213 9.75 -14.74 -26.02
CA ALA A 213 10.16 -14.47 -24.64
C ALA A 213 9.92 -15.70 -23.74
N LYS A 214 10.82 -15.94 -22.78
CA LYS A 214 10.79 -17.07 -21.85
C LYS A 214 10.78 -16.62 -20.39
N THR A 215 11.34 -15.46 -20.11
CA THR A 215 11.52 -14.95 -18.76
C THR A 215 10.85 -13.60 -18.59
N VAL A 216 10.01 -13.49 -17.56
CA VAL A 216 9.33 -12.24 -17.18
C VAL A 216 9.85 -11.83 -15.82
N GLY A 217 10.42 -10.63 -15.75
CA GLY A 217 10.94 -10.03 -14.53
C GLY A 217 9.84 -9.31 -13.74
N ILE A 218 9.92 -9.42 -12.43
CA ILE A 218 9.08 -8.65 -11.50
C ILE A 218 10.00 -8.03 -10.43
N LEU A 219 9.97 -6.71 -10.31
CA LEU A 219 10.59 -5.97 -9.22
C LEU A 219 9.49 -5.63 -8.19
N TYR A 220 9.75 -5.85 -6.90
CA TYR A 220 8.73 -5.62 -5.88
C TYR A 220 9.31 -5.27 -4.52
N THR A 221 8.51 -4.63 -3.69
CA THR A 221 8.84 -4.27 -2.31
C THR A 221 8.42 -5.40 -1.36
N THR A 222 9.37 -5.95 -0.61
CA THR A 222 9.14 -7.14 0.24
C THR A 222 8.20 -6.90 1.43
N SER A 223 7.87 -5.66 1.74
CA SER A 223 6.91 -5.28 2.77
C SER A 223 5.50 -5.02 2.23
N GLU A 224 5.29 -5.08 0.91
CA GLU A 224 3.98 -4.89 0.29
C GLU A 224 3.32 -6.24 0.00
N VAL A 225 2.35 -6.61 0.83
CA VAL A 225 1.63 -7.90 0.73
C VAL A 225 0.83 -8.02 -0.57
N ASN A 226 0.35 -6.91 -1.14
CA ASN A 226 -0.27 -6.85 -2.47
C ASN A 226 0.67 -7.38 -3.56
N SER A 227 1.96 -7.02 -3.49
CA SER A 227 2.96 -7.50 -4.45
C SER A 227 3.26 -8.97 -4.28
N GLU A 228 3.39 -9.46 -3.04
CA GLU A 228 3.62 -10.89 -2.77
C GLU A 228 2.44 -11.75 -3.26
N SER A 229 1.19 -11.32 -3.03
CA SER A 229 -0.01 -11.99 -3.51
C SER A 229 -0.04 -12.05 -5.04
N ALA A 230 0.19 -10.93 -5.73
CA ALA A 230 0.23 -10.88 -7.18
C ALA A 230 1.34 -11.77 -7.77
N ILE A 231 2.55 -11.77 -7.17
CA ILE A 231 3.66 -12.63 -7.62
C ILE A 231 3.29 -14.11 -7.50
N ALA A 232 2.58 -14.51 -6.45
CA ALA A 232 2.13 -15.90 -6.29
C ALA A 232 1.19 -16.29 -7.44
N GLU A 233 0.26 -15.42 -7.84
CA GLU A 233 -0.63 -15.64 -8.99
C GLU A 233 0.17 -15.70 -10.32
N TYR A 234 1.11 -14.78 -10.55
CA TYR A 234 1.98 -14.81 -11.73
C TYR A 234 2.79 -16.11 -11.82
N LYS A 235 3.38 -16.57 -10.71
CA LYS A 235 4.14 -17.83 -10.67
C LYS A 235 3.27 -19.05 -10.95
N ALA A 236 2.03 -19.03 -10.50
CA ALA A 236 1.08 -20.12 -10.73
C ALA A 236 0.64 -20.18 -12.21
N ALA A 237 0.34 -19.04 -12.83
CA ALA A 237 -0.18 -18.97 -14.19
C ALA A 237 0.91 -18.99 -15.29
N ALA A 238 2.09 -18.43 -15.03
CA ALA A 238 3.13 -18.22 -16.04
C ALA A 238 3.53 -19.49 -16.84
N PRO A 239 3.62 -20.70 -16.25
CA PRO A 239 3.97 -21.91 -16.99
C PRO A 239 3.00 -22.24 -18.12
N ASP A 240 1.71 -21.95 -17.98
CA ASP A 240 0.68 -22.22 -19.00
C ASP A 240 0.88 -21.33 -20.24
N TYR A 241 1.54 -20.19 -20.08
CA TYR A 241 1.93 -19.28 -21.14
C TYR A 241 3.39 -19.46 -21.58
N GLY A 242 4.09 -20.47 -21.07
CA GLY A 242 5.49 -20.77 -21.39
C GLY A 242 6.49 -19.77 -20.83
N PHE A 243 6.15 -19.11 -19.72
CA PHE A 243 7.04 -18.17 -19.03
C PHE A 243 7.60 -18.74 -17.72
N THR A 244 8.75 -18.21 -17.33
CA THR A 244 9.33 -18.33 -15.99
C THR A 244 9.39 -16.94 -15.37
N ILE A 245 8.88 -16.79 -14.16
CA ILE A 245 8.95 -15.54 -13.41
C ILE A 245 10.30 -15.45 -12.69
N VAL A 246 10.97 -14.31 -12.87
CA VAL A 246 12.21 -13.95 -12.17
C VAL A 246 11.91 -12.75 -11.29
N GLU A 247 11.85 -12.96 -9.99
CA GLU A 247 11.55 -11.89 -9.03
C GLU A 247 12.81 -11.25 -8.44
N SER A 248 12.71 -9.96 -8.11
CA SER A 248 13.75 -9.19 -7.42
C SER A 248 13.10 -8.34 -6.33
N GLY A 249 13.25 -8.76 -5.07
CA GLY A 249 12.73 -8.03 -3.91
C GLY A 249 13.64 -6.88 -3.52
N ILE A 250 13.03 -5.76 -3.12
CA ILE A 250 13.70 -4.59 -2.55
C ILE A 250 13.10 -4.27 -1.18
N SER A 251 13.85 -3.51 -0.39
CA SER A 251 13.38 -3.03 0.92
C SER A 251 13.05 -1.53 0.93
N ALA A 252 13.61 -0.77 -0.01
CA ALA A 252 13.39 0.68 -0.13
C ALA A 252 13.60 1.14 -1.58
N SER A 253 13.07 2.31 -1.92
CA SER A 253 13.22 2.93 -3.25
C SER A 253 14.69 3.14 -3.66
N ALA A 254 15.60 3.34 -2.69
CA ALA A 254 17.03 3.47 -2.93
C ALA A 254 17.67 2.19 -3.54
N ASP A 255 17.06 1.03 -3.36
CA ASP A 255 17.55 -0.25 -3.90
C ASP A 255 17.21 -0.43 -5.39
N ILE A 256 16.19 0.28 -5.89
CA ILE A 256 15.63 0.10 -7.23
C ILE A 256 16.69 0.19 -8.34
N PRO A 257 17.60 1.17 -8.36
CA PRO A 257 18.56 1.27 -9.44
C PRO A 257 19.43 0.03 -9.60
N LEU A 258 19.91 -0.56 -8.50
CA LEU A 258 20.76 -1.75 -8.53
C LEU A 258 19.95 -3.02 -8.81
N ALA A 259 18.79 -3.15 -8.20
CA ALA A 259 17.89 -4.29 -8.38
C ALA A 259 17.40 -4.37 -9.82
N ALA A 260 17.02 -3.23 -10.43
CA ALA A 260 16.63 -3.17 -11.83
C ALA A 260 17.78 -3.56 -12.78
N ASP A 261 19.01 -3.05 -12.57
CA ASP A 261 20.17 -3.44 -13.38
C ASP A 261 20.40 -4.95 -13.32
N SER A 262 20.34 -5.55 -12.13
CA SER A 262 20.53 -6.99 -11.93
C SER A 262 19.41 -7.83 -12.55
N LEU A 263 18.16 -7.37 -12.48
CA LEU A 263 17.00 -8.05 -13.05
C LEU A 263 17.05 -8.04 -14.58
N LEU A 264 17.34 -6.88 -15.18
CA LEU A 264 17.44 -6.67 -16.60
C LEU A 264 18.54 -7.50 -17.32
N GLU A 265 19.49 -8.08 -16.57
CA GLU A 265 20.48 -9.03 -17.13
C GLU A 265 19.92 -10.46 -17.30
N LYS A 266 18.72 -10.74 -16.77
CA LYS A 266 18.20 -12.11 -16.61
C LYS A 266 16.87 -12.34 -17.29
N VAL A 267 16.25 -11.30 -17.83
CA VAL A 267 14.86 -11.37 -18.29
C VAL A 267 14.67 -10.83 -19.71
N ASP A 268 13.67 -11.37 -20.40
CA ASP A 268 13.30 -10.92 -21.74
C ASP A 268 12.38 -9.70 -21.72
N CYS A 269 11.61 -9.54 -20.64
CA CYS A 269 10.79 -8.35 -20.36
C CYS A 269 10.54 -8.20 -18.86
N ILE A 270 10.05 -7.04 -18.44
CA ILE A 270 9.54 -6.79 -17.10
C ILE A 270 8.01 -6.63 -17.18
N THR A 271 7.27 -7.23 -16.24
CA THR A 271 5.90 -6.82 -15.92
C THR A 271 5.89 -6.13 -14.58
N ASN A 272 5.40 -4.91 -14.56
CA ASN A 272 5.28 -4.13 -13.35
C ASN A 272 3.98 -4.49 -12.64
N LEU A 273 3.98 -4.43 -11.32
CA LEU A 273 2.80 -4.64 -10.47
C LEU A 273 2.21 -3.29 -10.04
N THR A 274 1.22 -3.35 -9.17
CA THR A 274 0.69 -2.20 -8.41
C THR A 274 1.48 -1.99 -7.10
N ASP A 275 2.79 -2.25 -7.13
CA ASP A 275 3.73 -1.99 -6.04
C ASP A 275 3.98 -0.48 -5.91
N ASN A 276 3.60 0.10 -4.80
CA ASN A 276 3.58 1.55 -4.64
C ASN A 276 4.98 2.19 -4.72
N THR A 277 5.98 1.53 -4.12
CA THR A 277 7.37 2.00 -4.12
C THR A 277 8.00 1.89 -5.50
N VAL A 278 7.74 0.79 -6.20
CA VAL A 278 8.23 0.54 -7.57
C VAL A 278 7.58 1.48 -8.56
N VAL A 279 6.24 1.67 -8.48
CA VAL A 279 5.51 2.60 -9.37
C VAL A 279 5.98 4.04 -9.20
N ALA A 280 6.18 4.50 -7.97
CA ALA A 280 6.73 5.83 -7.71
C ALA A 280 8.13 6.05 -8.33
N SER A 281 8.87 4.97 -8.57
CA SER A 281 10.21 4.99 -9.18
C SER A 281 10.27 4.48 -10.61
N LEU A 282 9.12 4.23 -11.24
CA LEU A 282 9.03 3.61 -12.56
C LEU A 282 9.83 4.32 -13.65
N PRO A 283 9.96 5.67 -13.70
CA PRO A 283 10.81 6.34 -14.66
C PRO A 283 12.28 5.88 -14.64
N VAL A 284 12.83 5.52 -13.48
CA VAL A 284 14.19 4.99 -13.34
C VAL A 284 14.31 3.61 -13.98
N ILE A 285 13.31 2.76 -13.81
CA ILE A 285 13.26 1.41 -14.38
C ILE A 285 13.16 1.50 -15.90
N LEU A 286 12.27 2.36 -16.41
CA LEU A 286 12.08 2.60 -17.84
C LEU A 286 13.37 3.09 -18.52
N ASP A 287 14.10 4.05 -17.92
CA ASP A 287 15.39 4.54 -18.45
C ASP A 287 16.43 3.43 -18.55
N LYS A 288 16.51 2.55 -17.54
CA LYS A 288 17.44 1.42 -17.53
C LYS A 288 17.05 0.33 -18.53
N ALA A 289 15.78 0.01 -18.62
CA ALA A 289 15.23 -0.98 -19.56
C ALA A 289 15.41 -0.52 -21.01
N ALA A 290 15.17 0.76 -21.29
CA ALA A 290 15.38 1.34 -22.63
C ALA A 290 16.84 1.22 -23.11
N LYS A 291 17.84 1.42 -22.22
CA LYS A 291 19.27 1.25 -22.53
C LYS A 291 19.64 -0.17 -22.91
N LYS A 292 18.85 -1.16 -22.50
CA LYS A 292 19.04 -2.58 -22.78
C LYS A 292 18.06 -3.12 -23.84
N ASN A 293 17.19 -2.27 -24.36
CA ASN A 293 16.12 -2.62 -25.31
C ASN A 293 15.19 -3.72 -24.76
N ILE A 294 14.90 -3.68 -23.43
CA ILE A 294 14.02 -4.63 -22.76
C ILE A 294 12.65 -3.99 -22.55
N PRO A 295 11.56 -4.62 -23.04
CA PRO A 295 10.20 -4.12 -22.85
C PRO A 295 9.78 -4.13 -21.38
N VAL A 296 9.09 -3.07 -20.94
CA VAL A 296 8.43 -3.00 -19.64
C VAL A 296 6.93 -2.89 -19.85
N PHE A 297 6.19 -3.85 -19.32
CA PHE A 297 4.74 -3.84 -19.30
C PHE A 297 4.25 -3.24 -17.99
N GLY A 298 3.19 -2.45 -18.06
CA GLY A 298 2.49 -1.93 -16.90
C GLY A 298 1.37 -2.85 -16.46
N SER A 299 0.72 -2.50 -15.36
CA SER A 299 -0.47 -3.19 -14.84
C SER A 299 -1.72 -2.30 -14.87
N GLU A 300 -1.57 -1.01 -15.26
CA GLU A 300 -2.67 -0.04 -15.34
C GLU A 300 -2.32 1.13 -16.29
N ILE A 301 -3.29 2.01 -16.52
CA ILE A 301 -3.26 3.03 -17.56
C ILE A 301 -2.13 4.06 -17.38
N GLU A 302 -1.88 4.56 -16.16
CA GLU A 302 -0.86 5.59 -15.91
C GLU A 302 0.55 5.07 -16.16
N GLN A 303 0.82 3.81 -15.85
CA GLN A 303 2.12 3.20 -16.15
C GLN A 303 2.38 3.14 -17.66
N VAL A 304 1.35 2.88 -18.48
CA VAL A 304 1.48 2.92 -19.94
C VAL A 304 1.65 4.36 -20.44
N ARG A 305 0.92 5.32 -19.85
CA ARG A 305 1.02 6.75 -20.19
C ARG A 305 2.40 7.31 -19.95
N ILE A 306 3.10 6.87 -18.89
CA ILE A 306 4.45 7.34 -18.55
C ILE A 306 5.57 6.56 -19.25
N GLY A 307 5.27 5.51 -20.05
CA GLY A 307 6.24 4.88 -20.91
C GLY A 307 6.30 3.35 -20.91
N CYS A 308 5.49 2.64 -20.13
CA CYS A 308 5.36 1.19 -20.30
C CYS A 308 4.81 0.86 -21.68
N LEU A 309 5.21 -0.31 -22.23
CA LEU A 309 4.84 -0.75 -23.57
C LEU A 309 3.33 -0.97 -23.70
N ALA A 310 2.74 -1.71 -22.77
CA ALA A 310 1.31 -2.01 -22.75
C ALA A 310 0.88 -2.53 -21.38
N ALA A 311 -0.42 -2.57 -21.15
CA ALA A 311 -1.06 -3.20 -19.98
C ALA A 311 -2.45 -3.76 -20.34
N MET A 312 -2.81 -4.88 -19.72
CA MET A 312 -4.20 -5.24 -19.47
C MET A 312 -4.58 -4.59 -18.14
N GLY A 313 -5.04 -3.36 -18.20
CA GLY A 313 -5.09 -2.47 -17.05
C GLY A 313 -6.49 -2.09 -16.61
N LEU A 314 -6.56 -1.52 -15.43
CA LEU A 314 -7.75 -0.96 -14.80
C LEU A 314 -7.73 0.56 -14.87
N ASP A 315 -8.91 1.17 -14.84
CA ASP A 315 -9.08 2.61 -14.73
C ASP A 315 -9.22 3.01 -13.26
N TYR A 316 -8.23 3.69 -12.72
CA TYR A 316 -8.21 4.06 -11.31
C TYR A 316 -9.14 5.23 -10.95
N VAL A 317 -9.56 6.04 -11.92
CA VAL A 317 -10.63 7.02 -11.71
C VAL A 317 -11.95 6.30 -11.49
N ASP A 318 -12.25 5.29 -12.32
CA ASP A 318 -13.48 4.51 -12.19
C ASP A 318 -13.48 3.65 -10.91
N LEU A 319 -12.33 3.07 -10.53
CA LEU A 319 -12.15 2.37 -9.25
C LEU A 319 -12.46 3.29 -8.06
N GLY A 320 -11.85 4.46 -8.03
CA GLY A 320 -12.09 5.45 -6.99
C GLY A 320 -13.55 5.90 -6.94
N ARG A 321 -14.16 6.13 -8.12
CA ARG A 321 -15.58 6.53 -8.22
C ARG A 321 -16.53 5.48 -7.64
N GLN A 322 -16.26 4.21 -7.90
CA GLN A 322 -17.00 3.09 -7.30
C GLN A 322 -16.87 3.13 -5.77
N THR A 323 -15.66 3.29 -5.26
CA THR A 323 -15.40 3.41 -3.81
C THR A 323 -16.14 4.61 -3.21
N GLY A 324 -16.14 5.76 -3.89
CA GLY A 324 -16.85 6.97 -3.45
C GLY A 324 -18.34 6.77 -3.28
N ARG A 325 -18.99 6.03 -4.21
CA ARG A 325 -20.41 5.68 -4.08
C ARG A 325 -20.68 4.72 -2.91
N MET A 326 -19.76 3.79 -2.63
CA MET A 326 -19.86 2.93 -1.45
C MET A 326 -19.72 3.74 -0.16
N ALA A 327 -18.75 4.65 -0.10
CA ALA A 327 -18.53 5.56 1.03
C ALA A 327 -19.75 6.43 1.31
N ALA A 328 -20.41 6.94 0.27
CA ALA A 328 -21.61 7.75 0.42
C ALA A 328 -22.74 7.01 1.13
N LYS A 329 -22.95 5.72 0.84
CA LYS A 329 -23.96 4.90 1.54
C LYS A 329 -23.63 4.77 3.04
N ILE A 330 -22.35 4.64 3.38
CA ILE A 330 -21.90 4.55 4.78
C ILE A 330 -22.15 5.89 5.48
N LEU A 331 -21.72 7.00 4.89
CA LEU A 331 -21.86 8.35 5.46
C LEU A 331 -23.32 8.75 5.65
N LYS A 332 -24.21 8.35 4.72
CA LYS A 332 -25.66 8.60 4.83
C LYS A 332 -26.37 7.65 5.82
N GLY A 333 -25.67 6.65 6.37
CA GLY A 333 -26.26 5.63 7.23
C GLY A 333 -27.16 4.63 6.49
N GLU A 334 -27.07 4.55 5.17
CA GLU A 334 -27.83 3.63 4.32
C GLU A 334 -27.29 2.21 4.38
N ALA A 335 -25.98 2.07 4.71
CA ALA A 335 -25.30 0.79 4.92
C ALA A 335 -24.21 0.94 5.98
N LYS A 336 -23.78 -0.18 6.57
CA LYS A 336 -22.60 -0.25 7.44
C LYS A 336 -21.46 -0.93 6.72
N ALA A 337 -20.23 -0.48 6.96
CA ALA A 337 -19.06 -1.08 6.36
C ALA A 337 -18.95 -2.58 6.71
N SER A 338 -19.31 -2.97 7.93
CA SER A 338 -19.36 -4.35 8.42
C SER A 338 -20.40 -5.25 7.74
N GLU A 339 -21.34 -4.68 7.00
CA GLU A 339 -22.40 -5.42 6.28
C GLU A 339 -22.17 -5.42 4.75
N MET A 340 -21.09 -4.79 4.28
CA MET A 340 -20.75 -4.67 2.86
C MET A 340 -19.53 -5.54 2.54
N ASN A 341 -19.67 -6.46 1.58
CA ASN A 341 -18.51 -7.10 0.97
C ASN A 341 -17.70 -6.10 0.19
N PHE A 342 -16.39 -6.32 0.07
CA PHE A 342 -15.62 -5.53 -0.88
C PHE A 342 -16.04 -5.86 -2.33
N GLU A 343 -15.87 -4.89 -3.21
CA GLU A 343 -16.17 -5.02 -4.63
C GLU A 343 -14.88 -5.10 -5.44
N VAL A 344 -14.90 -5.79 -6.58
CA VAL A 344 -13.78 -5.89 -7.52
C VAL A 344 -14.17 -5.13 -8.77
N ILE A 345 -13.25 -4.36 -9.35
CA ILE A 345 -13.45 -3.80 -10.69
C ILE A 345 -13.15 -4.89 -11.72
N GLU A 346 -14.16 -5.25 -12.53
CA GLU A 346 -14.05 -6.41 -13.44
C GLU A 346 -13.51 -6.05 -14.83
N GLU A 347 -13.58 -4.79 -15.24
CA GLU A 347 -13.27 -4.34 -16.60
C GLU A 347 -11.78 -4.00 -16.77
N ALA A 348 -10.95 -5.02 -17.03
CA ALA A 348 -9.61 -4.81 -17.56
C ALA A 348 -9.66 -4.61 -19.07
N ALA A 349 -8.97 -3.59 -19.57
CA ALA A 349 -8.88 -3.28 -20.97
C ALA A 349 -7.42 -3.20 -21.45
N PHE A 350 -7.21 -3.36 -22.76
CA PHE A 350 -5.90 -3.17 -23.35
C PHE A 350 -5.58 -1.68 -23.50
N TYR A 351 -4.41 -1.30 -22.98
CA TYR A 351 -3.77 0.00 -23.18
C TYR A 351 -2.39 -0.22 -23.80
N GLY A 352 -2.07 0.49 -24.88
CA GLY A 352 -0.79 0.36 -25.58
C GLY A 352 -0.08 1.70 -25.72
N ASN A 353 1.25 1.66 -25.82
CA ASN A 353 2.08 2.83 -26.14
C ASN A 353 2.80 2.62 -27.46
N SER A 354 2.29 3.26 -28.52
CA SER A 354 2.84 3.15 -29.87
C SER A 354 4.26 3.69 -29.96
N LYS A 355 4.60 4.71 -29.17
CA LYS A 355 5.95 5.28 -29.15
C LYS A 355 6.97 4.35 -28.50
N ALA A 356 6.58 3.70 -27.39
CA ALA A 356 7.39 2.67 -26.76
C ALA A 356 7.61 1.47 -27.71
N ALA A 357 6.55 1.02 -28.39
CA ALA A 357 6.63 -0.06 -29.38
C ALA A 357 7.58 0.30 -30.54
N GLU A 358 7.45 1.49 -31.13
CA GLU A 358 8.36 1.99 -32.19
C GLU A 358 9.81 1.99 -31.72
N THR A 359 10.07 2.49 -30.50
CA THR A 359 11.42 2.59 -29.93
C THR A 359 12.06 1.21 -29.74
N LEU A 360 11.27 0.21 -29.34
CA LEU A 360 11.70 -1.17 -29.14
C LEU A 360 11.72 -2.00 -30.45
N GLY A 361 11.27 -1.44 -31.59
CA GLY A 361 11.12 -2.17 -32.85
C GLY A 361 10.03 -3.25 -32.80
N LEU A 362 9.03 -3.08 -31.95
CA LEU A 362 7.92 -3.99 -31.76
C LEU A 362 6.64 -3.48 -32.45
N SER A 363 5.72 -4.39 -32.71
CA SER A 363 4.37 -4.06 -33.18
C SER A 363 3.33 -4.81 -32.36
N PHE A 364 2.18 -4.17 -32.14
CA PHE A 364 1.06 -4.82 -31.50
C PHE A 364 0.28 -5.70 -32.48
N PRO A 365 -0.17 -6.90 -32.09
CA PRO A 365 -1.15 -7.67 -32.86
C PRO A 365 -2.42 -6.86 -33.14
N GLU A 366 -3.00 -7.07 -34.33
CA GLU A 366 -4.21 -6.35 -34.79
C GLU A 366 -5.39 -6.53 -33.79
N GLU A 367 -5.53 -7.71 -33.23
CA GLU A 367 -6.58 -8.04 -32.24
C GLU A 367 -6.48 -7.18 -30.98
N LEU A 368 -5.27 -6.92 -30.49
CA LEU A 368 -5.05 -6.05 -29.32
C LEU A 368 -5.33 -4.58 -29.68
N THR A 369 -4.87 -4.11 -30.82
CA THR A 369 -5.10 -2.71 -31.23
C THR A 369 -6.57 -2.44 -31.55
N ALA A 370 -7.30 -3.40 -32.09
CA ALA A 370 -8.72 -3.28 -32.37
C ALA A 370 -9.58 -3.23 -31.09
N SER A 371 -9.13 -3.85 -30.01
CA SER A 371 -9.80 -3.87 -28.70
C SER A 371 -9.25 -2.83 -27.71
N ALA A 372 -8.28 -2.01 -28.14
CA ALA A 372 -7.63 -1.05 -27.27
C ALA A 372 -8.62 0.02 -26.77
N LYS A 373 -8.65 0.23 -25.45
CA LYS A 373 -9.38 1.35 -24.84
C LYS A 373 -8.67 2.66 -25.12
N GLU A 374 -7.33 2.64 -25.11
CA GLU A 374 -6.50 3.80 -25.46
C GLU A 374 -5.13 3.37 -26.01
N MET A 375 -4.62 4.18 -26.97
CA MET A 375 -3.28 4.03 -27.55
C MET A 375 -2.50 5.32 -27.35
N PHE A 376 -1.49 5.28 -26.52
CA PHE A 376 -0.60 6.42 -26.25
C PHE A 376 0.44 6.57 -27.38
N THR A 377 0.82 7.82 -27.65
CA THR A 377 1.76 8.19 -28.73
C THR A 377 2.95 9.02 -28.25
N LYS A 378 3.14 9.08 -26.93
CA LYS A 378 4.20 9.87 -26.29
C LYS A 378 5.06 9.00 -25.40
#